data_a8b9b07eb6f1706a954324a55f7520e9
#
_entry.id   a8b9b07eb6f1706a954324a55f7520e9
#
_cell.length_a   1.000
_cell.length_b   1.000
_cell.length_c   1.000
_cell.angle_alpha   90.00
_cell.angle_beta   90.00
_cell.angle_gamma   90.00
#
_symmetry.space_group_name_H-M   'P 1'
#
loop_
_entity.id
_entity.type
_entity.pdbx_description
1 polymer ?
#
loop_
_entity_poly.entity_id
_entity_poly.type
_entity_poly.pdbx_seq_one_letter_code
_entity_poly.pdbx_strand_id
1 'polypeptide(L)'
;MSVEEMVKNQVSYIFSKEVILKNLLQEGLISDLEYERYDQLLYDRYQMDAATEIPKPNSLLTLGEFEQSHADVPVDYISLTAEAKKVFKNAPGYAVQSWLRGGNTIAFLHYWELRNNINFNVTGYETLLEELKSPSSTLTAKKWIEATNAIGLQSKQGKNGGTYAHPEIACAFCAWLRPEFQYSLVQSFFAAHRNWRSAE
;
A
#
# COMPACT_ATOMS: atom_id res chain seq x y z
N MET A 1 -8.20 22.38 -8.52
CA MET A 1 -7.77 21.16 -7.82
C MET A 1 -8.42 21.17 -6.44
N SER A 2 -9.03 20.06 -5.99
CA SER A 2 -9.61 19.97 -4.65
C SER A 2 -8.48 19.84 -3.61
N VAL A 3 -8.77 20.19 -2.34
CA VAL A 3 -7.80 20.02 -1.23
C VAL A 3 -7.39 18.54 -1.10
N GLU A 4 -8.33 17.62 -1.31
CA GLU A 4 -8.11 16.19 -1.28
C GLU A 4 -7.15 15.72 -2.39
N GLU A 5 -7.29 16.27 -3.58
CA GLU A 5 -6.42 16.01 -4.72
C GLU A 5 -5.01 16.59 -4.52
N MET A 6 -4.90 17.77 -3.91
CA MET A 6 -3.62 18.37 -3.53
C MET A 6 -2.86 17.50 -2.52
N VAL A 7 -3.54 17.05 -1.45
CA VAL A 7 -2.94 16.17 -0.44
C VAL A 7 -2.47 14.85 -1.06
N LYS A 8 -3.29 14.25 -1.93
CA LYS A 8 -2.93 13.01 -2.65
C LYS A 8 -1.69 13.20 -3.51
N ASN A 9 -1.62 14.27 -4.29
CA ASN A 9 -0.47 14.57 -5.14
C ASN A 9 0.79 14.77 -4.31
N GLN A 10 0.70 15.51 -3.21
CA GLN A 10 1.81 15.79 -2.31
C GLN A 10 2.36 14.53 -1.64
N VAL A 11 1.49 13.65 -1.15
CA VAL A 11 1.88 12.36 -0.58
C VAL A 11 2.56 11.48 -1.64
N SER A 12 2.02 11.43 -2.85
CA SER A 12 2.60 10.65 -3.95
C SER A 12 3.96 11.18 -4.38
N TYR A 13 4.15 12.51 -4.40
CA TYR A 13 5.43 13.13 -4.68
C TYR A 13 6.47 12.77 -3.61
N ILE A 14 6.15 12.98 -2.33
CA ILE A 14 7.06 12.69 -1.20
C ILE A 14 7.45 11.22 -1.21
N PHE A 15 6.51 10.31 -1.38
CA PHE A 15 6.79 8.88 -1.44
C PHE A 15 7.72 8.53 -2.60
N SER A 16 7.44 9.04 -3.79
CA SER A 16 8.26 8.75 -4.99
C SER A 16 9.68 9.30 -4.83
N LYS A 17 9.84 10.49 -4.29
CA LYS A 17 11.14 11.11 -4.04
C LYS A 17 11.93 10.42 -2.93
N GLU A 18 11.34 10.34 -1.73
CA GLU A 18 12.06 9.93 -0.53
C GLU A 18 12.25 8.43 -0.43
N VAL A 19 11.34 7.64 -0.97
CA VAL A 19 11.42 6.18 -0.88
C VAL A 19 12.00 5.56 -2.16
N ILE A 20 11.56 6.00 -3.33
CA ILE A 20 11.98 5.37 -4.59
C ILE A 20 13.28 6.01 -5.10
N LEU A 21 13.30 7.32 -5.36
CA LEU A 21 14.46 7.95 -5.99
C LEU A 21 15.71 7.91 -5.10
N LYS A 22 15.57 8.15 -3.80
CA LYS A 22 16.72 8.08 -2.88
C LYS A 22 17.28 6.67 -2.78
N ASN A 23 16.43 5.65 -2.79
CA ASN A 23 16.89 4.26 -2.77
C ASN A 23 17.67 3.93 -4.05
N LEU A 24 17.15 4.32 -5.24
CA LEU A 24 17.85 4.12 -6.51
C LEU A 24 19.20 4.83 -6.55
N LEU A 25 19.29 6.03 -5.98
CA LEU A 25 20.56 6.77 -5.86
C LEU A 25 21.53 6.06 -4.91
N GLN A 26 21.08 5.62 -3.73
CA GLN A 26 21.91 4.93 -2.74
C GLN A 26 22.43 3.58 -3.24
N GLU A 27 21.62 2.89 -4.05
CA GLU A 27 22.05 1.63 -4.70
C GLU A 27 22.92 1.86 -5.95
N GLY A 28 23.18 3.11 -6.32
CA GLY A 28 24.00 3.46 -7.49
C GLY A 28 23.33 3.14 -8.83
N LEU A 29 22.00 2.94 -8.82
CA LEU A 29 21.22 2.63 -10.03
C LEU A 29 20.89 3.88 -10.85
N ILE A 30 20.97 5.06 -10.24
CA ILE A 30 20.91 6.36 -10.89
C ILE A 30 22.02 7.27 -10.36
N SER A 31 22.47 8.22 -11.18
CA SER A 31 23.41 9.26 -10.80
C SER A 31 22.71 10.45 -10.10
N ASP A 32 23.47 11.32 -9.42
CA ASP A 32 22.96 12.56 -8.82
C ASP A 32 22.21 13.43 -9.84
N LEU A 33 22.74 13.53 -11.06
CA LEU A 33 22.12 14.30 -12.14
C LEU A 33 20.78 13.69 -12.59
N GLU A 34 20.69 12.37 -12.64
CA GLU A 34 19.43 11.67 -12.95
C GLU A 34 18.45 11.80 -11.81
N TYR A 35 18.90 11.76 -10.55
CA TYR A 35 18.08 12.02 -9.39
C TYR A 35 17.41 13.39 -9.45
N GLU A 36 18.17 14.45 -9.68
CA GLU A 36 17.65 15.83 -9.81
C GLU A 36 16.64 15.94 -10.97
N ARG A 37 16.94 15.30 -12.10
CA ARG A 37 16.05 15.29 -13.27
C ARG A 37 14.74 14.56 -12.98
N TYR A 38 14.79 13.40 -12.32
CA TYR A 38 13.58 12.65 -11.95
C TYR A 38 12.78 13.36 -10.87
N ASP A 39 13.44 14.01 -9.91
CA ASP A 39 12.77 14.83 -8.90
C ASP A 39 11.98 15.98 -9.54
N GLN A 40 12.57 16.69 -10.48
CA GLN A 40 11.87 17.75 -11.21
C GLN A 40 10.66 17.21 -12.01
N LEU A 41 10.82 16.06 -12.67
CA LEU A 41 9.72 15.43 -13.39
C LEU A 41 8.56 15.02 -12.46
N LEU A 42 8.86 14.52 -11.27
CA LEU A 42 7.86 14.21 -10.25
C LEU A 42 7.18 15.49 -9.73
N TYR A 43 7.95 16.54 -9.48
CA TYR A 43 7.44 17.82 -9.03
C TYR A 43 6.39 18.37 -10.02
N ASP A 44 6.75 18.39 -11.30
CA ASP A 44 5.85 18.84 -12.38
C ASP A 44 4.63 17.93 -12.54
N ARG A 45 4.85 16.61 -12.47
CA ARG A 45 3.78 15.62 -12.61
C ARG A 45 2.71 15.73 -11.54
N TYR A 46 3.11 15.99 -10.30
CA TYR A 46 2.20 16.10 -9.17
C TYR A 46 1.74 17.52 -8.91
N GLN A 47 2.10 18.46 -9.81
CA GLN A 47 1.70 19.88 -9.72
C GLN A 47 2.00 20.50 -8.36
N MET A 48 3.24 20.27 -7.88
CA MET A 48 3.68 20.79 -6.60
C MET A 48 3.91 22.29 -6.72
N ASP A 49 3.18 23.10 -5.97
CA ASP A 49 3.39 24.53 -5.86
C ASP A 49 4.29 24.84 -4.65
N ALA A 50 5.21 25.77 -4.83
CA ALA A 50 6.14 26.21 -3.77
C ALA A 50 5.44 26.82 -2.54
N ALA A 51 4.14 27.14 -2.65
CA ALA A 51 3.32 27.74 -1.60
C ALA A 51 2.34 26.75 -0.94
N THR A 52 2.36 25.47 -1.30
CA THR A 52 1.42 24.50 -0.73
C THR A 52 1.87 24.08 0.67
N GLU A 53 1.47 24.86 1.68
CA GLU A 53 1.54 24.36 3.07
C GLU A 53 0.62 23.14 3.19
N ILE A 54 1.18 22.02 3.66
CA ILE A 54 0.41 20.83 4.00
C ILE A 54 -0.61 21.24 5.06
N PRO A 55 -1.92 21.13 4.80
CA PRO A 55 -2.91 21.31 5.85
C PRO A 55 -2.56 20.35 6.98
N LYS A 56 -2.37 20.86 8.20
CA LYS A 56 -2.19 19.99 9.37
C LYS A 56 -3.47 19.19 9.50
N PRO A 57 -3.44 17.87 9.33
CA PRO A 57 -4.66 17.09 9.34
C PRO A 57 -5.18 17.02 10.78
N ASN A 58 -6.32 17.63 11.02
CA ASN A 58 -7.02 17.58 12.31
C ASN A 58 -7.70 16.22 12.57
N SER A 59 -7.52 15.23 11.68
CA SER A 59 -8.17 13.92 11.80
C SER A 59 -7.38 12.79 11.14
N LEU A 60 -6.06 12.79 11.28
CA LEU A 60 -5.27 11.63 10.85
C LEU A 60 -5.45 10.51 11.85
N LEU A 61 -5.90 9.35 11.37
CA LEU A 61 -5.75 8.12 12.11
C LEU A 61 -4.25 7.89 12.29
N THR A 62 -3.80 7.89 13.52
CA THR A 62 -2.44 7.50 13.88
C THR A 62 -2.30 5.99 13.72
N LEU A 63 -1.05 5.51 13.64
CA LEU A 63 -0.78 4.06 13.67
C LEU A 63 -1.42 3.42 14.92
N GLY A 64 -1.39 4.09 16.07
CA GLY A 64 -2.01 3.62 17.30
C GLY A 64 -3.52 3.49 17.23
N GLU A 65 -4.22 4.39 16.53
CA GLU A 65 -5.67 4.25 16.30
C GLU A 65 -6.00 3.10 15.33
N PHE A 66 -5.11 2.83 14.38
CA PHE A 66 -5.21 1.65 13.52
C PHE A 66 -5.06 0.36 14.34
N GLU A 67 -4.06 0.27 15.20
CA GLU A 67 -3.82 -0.87 16.09
C GLU A 67 -4.98 -1.06 17.07
N GLN A 68 -5.49 0.01 17.73
CA GLN A 68 -6.62 -0.06 18.66
C GLN A 68 -7.91 -0.50 17.99
N SER A 69 -8.17 -0.10 16.75
CA SER A 69 -9.39 -0.47 16.02
C SER A 69 -9.46 -1.97 15.66
N HIS A 70 -8.37 -2.72 15.88
CA HIS A 70 -8.23 -4.13 15.51
C HIS A 70 -7.94 -5.06 16.70
N ALA A 71 -8.04 -4.55 17.93
CA ALA A 71 -7.72 -5.29 19.16
C ALA A 71 -8.57 -6.56 19.37
N ASP A 72 -9.73 -6.67 18.73
CA ASP A 72 -10.65 -7.82 18.87
C ASP A 72 -10.48 -8.89 17.77
N VAL A 73 -9.49 -8.76 16.88
CA VAL A 73 -9.24 -9.76 15.82
C VAL A 73 -8.31 -10.84 16.38
N PRO A 74 -8.71 -12.12 16.40
CA PRO A 74 -7.82 -13.19 16.87
C PRO A 74 -6.53 -13.17 16.07
N VAL A 75 -5.44 -12.91 16.77
CA VAL A 75 -4.04 -13.07 16.36
C VAL A 75 -3.79 -12.86 14.85
N ASP A 76 -3.29 -11.70 14.48
CA ASP A 76 -2.49 -11.43 13.28
C ASP A 76 -3.21 -11.02 11.99
N TYR A 77 -4.51 -11.20 11.79
CA TYR A 77 -5.17 -10.85 10.53
C TYR A 77 -6.23 -9.75 10.67
N ILE A 78 -6.07 -8.70 9.87
CA ILE A 78 -6.93 -7.51 9.86
C ILE A 78 -7.96 -7.61 8.75
N SER A 79 -9.22 -7.27 9.01
CA SER A 79 -10.29 -7.32 8.02
C SER A 79 -10.19 -6.15 7.03
N LEU A 80 -9.68 -6.43 5.81
CA LEU A 80 -9.67 -5.45 4.72
C LEU A 80 -11.08 -4.99 4.35
N THR A 81 -12.06 -5.89 4.44
CA THR A 81 -13.47 -5.58 4.17
C THR A 81 -14.03 -4.59 5.18
N ALA A 82 -13.68 -4.73 6.46
CA ALA A 82 -14.10 -3.79 7.50
C ALA A 82 -13.44 -2.41 7.30
N GLU A 83 -12.15 -2.37 6.98
CA GLU A 83 -11.46 -1.12 6.67
C GLU A 83 -12.06 -0.42 5.44
N ALA A 84 -12.30 -1.18 4.36
CA ALA A 84 -12.95 -0.65 3.17
C ALA A 84 -14.35 -0.07 3.47
N LYS A 85 -15.10 -0.70 4.39
CA LYS A 85 -16.45 -0.25 4.76
C LYS A 85 -16.45 1.13 5.42
N LYS A 86 -15.37 1.54 6.08
CA LYS A 86 -15.24 2.88 6.68
C LYS A 86 -15.29 3.98 5.60
N VAL A 87 -14.79 3.69 4.38
CA VAL A 87 -14.73 4.61 3.24
C VAL A 87 -15.86 4.35 2.24
N PHE A 88 -16.07 3.09 1.88
CA PHE A 88 -17.05 2.63 0.88
C PHE A 88 -18.19 1.85 1.55
N LYS A 89 -19.14 2.56 2.14
CA LYS A 89 -20.23 1.98 2.94
C LYS A 89 -21.03 0.90 2.18
N ASN A 90 -21.26 1.10 0.88
CA ASN A 90 -22.16 0.26 0.08
C ASN A 90 -21.45 -0.84 -0.73
N ALA A 91 -20.14 -0.75 -0.92
CA ALA A 91 -19.40 -1.67 -1.78
C ALA A 91 -17.97 -1.96 -1.29
N PRO A 92 -17.78 -2.36 -0.01
CA PRO A 92 -16.43 -2.57 0.53
C PRO A 92 -15.65 -3.67 -0.18
N GLY A 93 -16.33 -4.72 -0.65
CA GLY A 93 -15.70 -5.80 -1.43
C GLY A 93 -15.13 -5.33 -2.77
N TYR A 94 -15.77 -4.33 -3.38
CA TYR A 94 -15.26 -3.75 -4.62
C TYR A 94 -13.92 -3.03 -4.42
N ALA A 95 -13.76 -2.32 -3.29
CA ALA A 95 -12.49 -1.66 -2.98
C ALA A 95 -11.35 -2.66 -2.80
N VAL A 96 -11.59 -3.76 -2.07
CA VAL A 96 -10.60 -4.85 -1.93
C VAL A 96 -10.25 -5.44 -3.29
N GLN A 97 -11.26 -5.71 -4.12
CA GLN A 97 -11.06 -6.28 -5.45
C GLN A 97 -10.32 -5.31 -6.39
N SER A 98 -10.61 -4.01 -6.31
CA SER A 98 -9.90 -2.98 -7.07
C SER A 98 -8.43 -2.89 -6.68
N TRP A 99 -8.14 -2.96 -5.39
CA TRP A 99 -6.77 -2.97 -4.88
C TRP A 99 -5.99 -4.20 -5.37
N LEU A 100 -6.59 -5.39 -5.29
CA LEU A 100 -5.97 -6.64 -5.75
C LEU A 100 -5.67 -6.66 -7.25
N ARG A 101 -6.35 -5.86 -8.07
CA ARG A 101 -6.07 -5.74 -9.51
C ARG A 101 -4.85 -4.88 -9.81
N GLY A 102 -4.36 -4.11 -8.87
CA GLY A 102 -3.20 -3.26 -9.06
C GLY A 102 -1.93 -4.07 -9.29
N GLY A 103 -1.19 -3.80 -10.36
CA GLY A 103 0.07 -4.49 -10.64
C GLY A 103 1.06 -4.38 -9.48
N ASN A 104 1.17 -3.20 -8.86
CA ASN A 104 2.01 -3.00 -7.68
C ASN A 104 1.53 -3.82 -6.47
N THR A 105 0.23 -4.00 -6.32
CA THR A 105 -0.34 -4.84 -5.25
C THR A 105 0.06 -6.30 -5.44
N ILE A 106 -0.09 -6.82 -6.65
CA ILE A 106 0.28 -8.20 -6.99
C ILE A 106 1.77 -8.42 -6.75
N ALA A 107 2.62 -7.50 -7.20
CA ALA A 107 4.06 -7.55 -6.98
C ALA A 107 4.42 -7.49 -5.48
N PHE A 108 3.76 -6.63 -4.71
CA PHE A 108 3.95 -6.54 -3.27
C PHE A 108 3.54 -7.83 -2.53
N LEU A 109 2.36 -8.39 -2.86
CA LEU A 109 1.90 -9.65 -2.29
C LEU A 109 2.85 -10.80 -2.60
N HIS A 110 3.31 -10.90 -3.86
CA HIS A 110 4.31 -11.89 -4.27
C HIS A 110 5.61 -11.76 -3.46
N TYR A 111 6.15 -10.55 -3.36
CA TYR A 111 7.36 -10.27 -2.60
C TYR A 111 7.21 -10.62 -1.12
N TRP A 112 6.06 -10.30 -0.53
CA TRP A 112 5.75 -10.62 0.86
C TRP A 112 5.68 -12.13 1.09
N GLU A 113 4.97 -12.86 0.21
CA GLU A 113 4.85 -14.31 0.29
C GLU A 113 6.21 -15.01 0.14
N LEU A 114 7.05 -14.59 -0.79
CA LEU A 114 8.39 -15.17 -0.96
C LEU A 114 9.25 -15.04 0.31
N ARG A 115 9.03 -14.02 1.11
CA ARG A 115 9.79 -13.81 2.35
C ARG A 115 9.22 -14.53 3.56
N ASN A 116 7.91 -14.73 3.60
CA ASN A 116 7.19 -15.17 4.79
C ASN A 116 6.56 -16.56 4.64
N ASN A 117 6.50 -17.12 3.43
CA ASN A 117 5.81 -18.37 3.11
C ASN A 117 6.73 -19.33 2.37
N ILE A 118 7.32 -20.27 3.08
CA ILE A 118 8.19 -21.31 2.49
C ILE A 118 7.43 -22.25 1.51
N ASN A 119 6.11 -22.32 1.63
CA ASN A 119 5.26 -23.17 0.79
C ASN A 119 4.58 -22.38 -0.34
N PHE A 120 5.04 -21.17 -0.63
CA PHE A 120 4.48 -20.36 -1.69
C PHE A 120 4.66 -21.01 -3.07
N ASN A 121 3.57 -21.16 -3.81
CA ASN A 121 3.59 -21.78 -5.12
C ASN A 121 3.91 -20.76 -6.21
N VAL A 122 5.20 -20.66 -6.56
CA VAL A 122 5.71 -19.76 -7.59
C VAL A 122 5.13 -20.10 -8.98
N THR A 123 5.04 -21.38 -9.33
CA THR A 123 4.45 -21.80 -10.62
C THR A 123 2.97 -21.41 -10.71
N GLY A 124 2.23 -21.56 -9.61
CA GLY A 124 0.85 -21.09 -9.53
C GLY A 124 0.72 -19.57 -9.69
N TYR A 125 1.67 -18.82 -9.15
CA TYR A 125 1.76 -17.37 -9.35
C TYR A 125 2.01 -17.01 -10.82
N GLU A 126 2.96 -17.65 -11.49
CA GLU A 126 3.24 -17.42 -12.91
C GLU A 126 2.03 -17.73 -13.79
N THR A 127 1.37 -18.86 -13.54
CA THR A 127 0.13 -19.24 -14.23
C THR A 127 -0.97 -18.19 -14.02
N LEU A 128 -1.12 -17.71 -12.79
CA LEU A 128 -2.09 -16.68 -12.46
C LEU A 128 -1.81 -15.36 -13.18
N LEU A 129 -0.54 -14.96 -13.30
CA LEU A 129 -0.15 -13.76 -14.06
C LEU A 129 -0.52 -13.87 -15.53
N GLU A 130 -0.30 -15.04 -16.15
CA GLU A 130 -0.70 -15.26 -17.55
C GLU A 130 -2.22 -15.15 -17.73
N GLU A 131 -3.00 -15.74 -16.84
CA GLU A 131 -4.46 -15.62 -16.85
C GLU A 131 -4.93 -14.15 -16.70
N LEU A 132 -4.25 -13.37 -15.86
CA LEU A 132 -4.59 -11.96 -15.61
C LEU A 132 -4.30 -11.02 -16.78
N LYS A 133 -3.57 -11.47 -17.80
CA LYS A 133 -3.40 -10.72 -19.08
C LYS A 133 -4.70 -10.62 -19.87
N SER A 134 -5.65 -11.54 -19.63
CA SER A 134 -6.97 -11.46 -20.25
C SER A 134 -7.82 -10.34 -19.65
N PRO A 135 -8.43 -9.45 -20.46
CA PRO A 135 -9.29 -8.36 -19.98
C PRO A 135 -10.49 -8.82 -19.14
N SER A 136 -10.95 -10.05 -19.37
CA SER A 136 -12.07 -10.66 -18.63
C SER A 136 -11.65 -11.29 -17.30
N SER A 137 -10.37 -11.42 -17.07
CA SER A 137 -9.86 -12.06 -15.85
C SER A 137 -9.98 -11.13 -14.65
N THR A 138 -10.36 -11.71 -13.50
CA THR A 138 -10.50 -10.98 -12.25
C THR A 138 -9.73 -11.71 -11.15
N LEU A 139 -8.86 -10.98 -10.46
CA LEU A 139 -8.20 -11.48 -9.26
C LEU A 139 -9.10 -11.27 -8.04
N THR A 140 -9.33 -12.33 -7.29
CA THR A 140 -9.97 -12.31 -5.98
C THR A 140 -9.00 -12.84 -4.93
N ALA A 141 -9.19 -12.50 -3.66
CA ALA A 141 -8.37 -13.04 -2.57
C ALA A 141 -8.41 -14.58 -2.56
N LYS A 142 -9.59 -15.16 -2.77
CA LYS A 142 -9.75 -16.62 -2.86
C LYS A 142 -8.90 -17.21 -3.98
N LYS A 143 -8.99 -16.65 -5.19
CA LYS A 143 -8.21 -17.12 -6.35
C LYS A 143 -6.71 -17.00 -6.11
N TRP A 144 -6.26 -15.90 -5.49
CA TRP A 144 -4.87 -15.72 -5.08
C TRP A 144 -4.41 -16.84 -4.15
N ILE A 145 -5.14 -17.08 -3.07
CA ILE A 145 -4.82 -18.10 -2.05
C ILE A 145 -4.75 -19.50 -2.68
N GLU A 146 -5.76 -19.87 -3.47
CA GLU A 146 -5.86 -21.21 -4.07
C GLU A 146 -4.77 -21.46 -5.13
N ALA A 147 -4.42 -20.46 -5.93
CA ALA A 147 -3.40 -20.63 -6.97
C ALA A 147 -1.99 -20.65 -6.40
N THR A 148 -1.73 -19.84 -5.36
CA THR A 148 -0.35 -19.58 -4.91
C THR A 148 -0.02 -20.20 -3.55
N ASN A 149 -0.99 -20.86 -2.91
CA ASN A 149 -0.85 -21.35 -1.54
C ASN A 149 -0.46 -20.22 -0.55
N ALA A 150 -0.99 -19.02 -0.80
CA ALA A 150 -0.67 -17.82 -0.04
C ALA A 150 -1.15 -17.89 1.40
N ILE A 151 -0.35 -17.36 2.32
CA ILE A 151 -0.69 -17.23 3.74
C ILE A 151 -1.01 -15.79 4.14
N GLY A 152 -0.54 -14.79 3.40
CA GLY A 152 -0.71 -13.38 3.75
C GLY A 152 -2.15 -12.86 3.66
N LEU A 153 -3.03 -13.57 2.95
CA LEU A 153 -4.46 -13.29 2.84
C LEU A 153 -5.30 -14.46 3.32
N GLN A 154 -6.47 -14.16 3.86
CA GLN A 154 -7.51 -15.13 4.17
C GLN A 154 -8.85 -14.68 3.59
N SER A 155 -9.64 -15.62 3.08
CA SER A 155 -10.98 -15.36 2.56
C SER A 155 -11.99 -16.18 3.37
N LYS A 156 -12.92 -15.50 4.02
CA LYS A 156 -14.02 -16.13 4.79
C LYS A 156 -15.35 -15.88 4.09
N GLN A 157 -16.18 -16.89 3.99
CA GLN A 157 -17.52 -16.82 3.42
C GLN A 157 -18.58 -16.64 4.52
N GLY A 158 -19.78 -16.16 4.15
CA GLY A 158 -20.93 -16.05 5.04
C GLY A 158 -21.21 -14.62 5.52
N LYS A 159 -22.17 -14.51 6.47
CA LYS A 159 -22.70 -13.21 6.95
C LYS A 159 -21.64 -12.29 7.55
N ASN A 160 -20.61 -12.86 8.19
CA ASN A 160 -19.45 -12.16 8.73
C ASN A 160 -18.19 -12.45 7.90
N GLY A 161 -18.38 -12.80 6.63
CA GLY A 161 -17.30 -13.10 5.70
C GLY A 161 -16.59 -11.84 5.23
N GLY A 162 -15.46 -12.04 4.56
CA GLY A 162 -14.66 -10.96 4.01
C GLY A 162 -13.23 -11.40 3.72
N THR A 163 -12.44 -10.45 3.29
CA THR A 163 -10.99 -10.64 3.11
C THR A 163 -10.26 -10.09 4.32
N TYR A 164 -9.38 -10.92 4.84
CA TYR A 164 -8.48 -10.60 5.95
C TYR A 164 -7.04 -10.67 5.46
N ALA A 165 -6.15 -9.90 6.03
CA ALA A 165 -4.76 -9.84 5.64
C ALA A 165 -3.83 -9.78 6.85
N HIS A 166 -2.62 -10.29 6.69
CA HIS A 166 -1.53 -10.05 7.64
C HIS A 166 -1.37 -8.54 7.88
N PRO A 167 -1.01 -8.07 9.10
CA PRO A 167 -0.93 -6.65 9.43
C PRO A 167 -0.13 -5.79 8.44
N GLU A 168 1.01 -6.28 7.95
CA GLU A 168 1.82 -5.57 6.95
C GLU A 168 1.07 -5.38 5.63
N ILE A 169 0.36 -6.41 5.18
CA ILE A 169 -0.46 -6.35 3.96
C ILE A 169 -1.67 -5.44 4.17
N ALA A 170 -2.31 -5.51 5.34
CA ALA A 170 -3.41 -4.63 5.70
C ALA A 170 -2.96 -3.17 5.79
N CYS A 171 -1.76 -2.90 6.30
CA CYS A 171 -1.16 -1.58 6.32
C CYS A 171 -1.00 -1.02 4.90
N ALA A 172 -0.47 -1.80 3.96
CA ALA A 172 -0.36 -1.41 2.55
C ALA A 172 -1.73 -1.15 1.91
N PHE A 173 -2.74 -1.98 2.20
CA PHE A 173 -4.11 -1.75 1.75
C PHE A 173 -4.69 -0.44 2.31
N CYS A 174 -4.53 -0.18 3.61
CA CYS A 174 -5.02 1.05 4.24
C CYS A 174 -4.31 2.29 3.69
N ALA A 175 -3.02 2.21 3.39
CA ALA A 175 -2.28 3.27 2.74
C ALA A 175 -2.82 3.56 1.33
N TRP A 176 -3.14 2.53 0.55
CA TRP A 176 -3.80 2.69 -0.74
C TRP A 176 -5.22 3.25 -0.61
N LEU A 177 -5.97 2.80 0.40
CA LEU A 177 -7.37 3.16 0.60
C LEU A 177 -7.56 4.61 1.05
N ARG A 178 -6.64 5.11 1.90
CA ARG A 178 -6.74 6.41 2.61
C ARG A 178 -5.43 7.19 2.52
N PRO A 179 -5.38 8.27 1.74
CA PRO A 179 -4.19 9.12 1.62
C PRO A 179 -3.70 9.66 2.97
N GLU A 180 -4.60 9.95 3.90
CA GLU A 180 -4.26 10.43 5.24
C GLU A 180 -3.48 9.39 6.04
N PHE A 181 -3.88 8.13 5.94
CA PHE A 181 -3.16 7.02 6.58
C PHE A 181 -1.78 6.83 5.93
N GLN A 182 -1.70 6.89 4.60
CA GLN A 182 -0.43 6.83 3.87
C GLN A 182 0.53 7.94 4.34
N TYR A 183 0.02 9.16 4.48
CA TYR A 183 0.81 10.28 4.99
C TYR A 183 1.32 10.02 6.42
N SER A 184 0.46 9.54 7.32
CA SER A 184 0.83 9.20 8.69
C SER A 184 1.91 8.12 8.74
N LEU A 185 1.83 7.11 7.87
CA LEU A 185 2.83 6.06 7.75
C LEU A 185 4.19 6.63 7.34
N VAL A 186 4.23 7.51 6.36
CA VAL A 186 5.45 8.20 5.93
C VAL A 186 6.02 9.04 7.08
N GLN A 187 5.19 9.81 7.79
CA GLN A 187 5.65 10.61 8.94
C GLN A 187 6.20 9.72 10.07
N SER A 188 5.57 8.59 10.36
CA SER A 188 6.03 7.64 11.38
C SER A 188 7.38 7.03 10.99
N PHE A 189 7.57 6.69 9.72
CA PHE A 189 8.85 6.22 9.21
C PHE A 189 9.96 7.25 9.44
N PHE A 190 9.75 8.51 9.07
CA PHE A 190 10.74 9.56 9.26
C PHE A 190 10.97 9.89 10.74
N ALA A 191 9.95 9.82 11.58
CA ALA A 191 10.11 10.01 13.01
C ALA A 191 10.99 8.92 13.65
N ALA A 192 10.79 7.66 13.26
CA ALA A 192 11.57 6.53 13.73
C ALA A 192 13.04 6.58 13.25
N HIS A 193 13.29 7.15 12.05
CA HIS A 193 14.61 7.21 11.43
C HIS A 193 15.27 8.59 11.52
N ARG A 194 14.80 9.47 12.42
CA ARG A 194 15.32 10.84 12.58
C ARG A 194 16.81 10.89 12.91
N ASN A 195 17.36 9.85 13.53
CA ASN A 195 18.78 9.76 13.94
C ASN A 195 19.69 9.14 12.85
N TRP A 196 19.16 8.70 11.77
CA TRP A 196 19.96 8.11 10.70
C TRP A 196 20.96 9.09 10.07
N ARG A 197 20.61 10.41 9.99
CA ARG A 197 21.49 11.46 9.46
C ARG A 197 22.60 11.90 10.43
N SER A 198 22.58 11.44 11.67
CA SER A 198 23.55 11.82 12.70
C SER A 198 24.63 10.75 12.96
N ALA A 199 24.63 9.65 12.18
CA ALA A 199 25.53 8.52 12.34
C ALA A 199 26.64 8.42 11.26
N GLU A 200 26.80 9.50 10.44
CA GLU A 200 27.96 9.69 9.56
C GLU A 200 28.88 10.79 10.17
#